data_71cabbf7a020248c89b1d6386fa20b5b
#
_entry.id   71cabbf7a020248c89b1d6386fa20b5b
#
_cell.length_a   1.000
_cell.length_b   1.000
_cell.length_c   1.000
_cell.angle_alpha   90.00
_cell.angle_beta   90.00
_cell.angle_gamma   90.00
#
_symmetry.space_group_name_H-M   'P 1'
#
loop_
_entity.id
_entity.type
_entity.pdbx_description
1 polymer ?
#
loop_
_entity_poly.entity_id
_entity_poly.type
_entity_poly.pdbx_seq_one_letter_code
_entity_poly.pdbx_strand_id
1 'polypeptide(L)'
;VGISLPEFVTATLAILLFADVLGWLPATGYVPFTEDPGRALLHLVLPVATISLILVAHVSRMVRSEVIDALHTDYVRAARLKGMPERVVLRRHALRNALLPTITIVALDVGYVLGGIIVVEEIFAIPGIGRTLIVAVQN
;
A
#
# COMPACT_ATOMS: atom_id res chain seq x y z
N VAL A 1 -14.82 -5.11 -8.60
CA VAL A 1 -14.51 -4.01 -9.53
C VAL A 1 -13.66 -3.02 -8.75
N GLY A 2 -12.35 -3.28 -8.62
CA GLY A 2 -11.39 -2.33 -8.06
C GLY A 2 -11.00 -1.35 -9.14
N ILE A 3 -11.61 -0.20 -9.17
CA ILE A 3 -11.15 0.92 -9.97
C ILE A 3 -9.73 1.21 -9.49
N SER A 4 -8.76 1.02 -10.38
CA SER A 4 -7.39 1.47 -10.14
C SER A 4 -7.39 2.99 -10.26
N LEU A 5 -7.76 3.67 -9.18
CA LEU A 5 -7.63 5.12 -9.13
C LEU A 5 -6.14 5.46 -9.15
N PRO A 6 -5.70 6.40 -9.99
CA PRO A 6 -4.35 6.90 -9.94
C PRO A 6 -4.01 7.45 -8.54
N GLU A 7 -2.77 7.31 -8.12
CA GLU A 7 -2.31 7.71 -6.77
C GLU A 7 -2.66 9.15 -6.44
N PHE A 8 -2.49 10.06 -7.40
CA PHE A 8 -2.79 11.48 -7.22
C PHE A 8 -4.28 11.74 -6.96
N VAL A 9 -5.19 10.94 -7.56
CA VAL A 9 -6.64 11.06 -7.32
C VAL A 9 -6.96 10.67 -5.89
N THR A 10 -6.39 9.55 -5.42
CA THR A 10 -6.60 9.10 -4.03
C THR A 10 -6.05 10.11 -3.03
N ALA A 11 -4.86 10.67 -3.28
CA ALA A 11 -4.26 11.71 -2.45
C ALA A 11 -5.14 12.97 -2.40
N THR A 12 -5.59 13.45 -3.56
CA THR A 12 -6.44 14.66 -3.66
C THR A 12 -7.78 14.44 -2.97
N LEU A 13 -8.42 13.29 -3.16
CA LEU A 13 -9.68 12.97 -2.47
C LEU A 13 -9.50 12.88 -0.96
N ALA A 14 -8.37 12.35 -0.48
CA ALA A 14 -8.06 12.28 0.94
C ALA A 14 -7.89 13.70 1.52
N ILE A 15 -7.19 14.60 0.82
CA ILE A 15 -7.08 16.02 1.24
C ILE A 15 -8.45 16.67 1.29
N LEU A 16 -9.23 16.61 0.21
CA LEU A 16 -10.55 17.21 0.14
C LEU A 16 -11.45 16.73 1.29
N LEU A 17 -11.47 15.43 1.55
CA LEU A 17 -12.35 14.85 2.57
C LEU A 17 -11.86 15.17 3.99
N PHE A 18 -10.61 14.90 4.31
CA PHE A 18 -10.12 14.95 5.69
C PHE A 18 -9.57 16.33 6.10
N ALA A 19 -9.07 17.11 5.16
CA ALA A 19 -8.55 18.44 5.45
C ALA A 19 -9.58 19.52 5.21
N ASP A 20 -10.24 19.56 4.04
CA ASP A 20 -11.15 20.64 3.67
C ASP A 20 -12.55 20.44 4.25
N VAL A 21 -13.16 19.24 4.09
CA VAL A 21 -14.55 19.00 4.51
C VAL A 21 -14.63 18.73 6.02
N LEU A 22 -13.82 17.82 6.53
CA LEU A 22 -13.85 17.41 7.94
C LEU A 22 -12.97 18.31 8.84
N GLY A 23 -11.94 18.94 8.31
CA GLY A 23 -11.02 19.77 9.07
C GLY A 23 -10.23 19.03 10.16
N TRP A 24 -10.08 17.69 10.02
CA TRP A 24 -9.44 16.84 11.03
C TRP A 24 -7.92 16.81 10.92
N LEU A 25 -7.41 16.90 9.70
CA LEU A 25 -5.99 16.74 9.40
C LEU A 25 -5.51 17.90 8.53
N PRO A 26 -4.23 18.28 8.64
CA PRO A 26 -3.66 19.32 7.77
C PRO A 26 -3.61 18.82 6.32
N ALA A 27 -3.93 19.73 5.39
CA ALA A 27 -3.96 19.43 3.95
C ALA A 27 -2.56 19.14 3.39
N THR A 28 -1.60 20.01 3.69
CA THR A 28 -0.24 19.99 3.14
C THR A 28 0.74 20.60 4.12
N GLY A 29 2.02 20.46 3.85
CA GLY A 29 3.11 21.06 4.62
C GLY A 29 3.91 20.06 5.42
N TYR A 30 5.05 20.53 5.91
CA TYR A 30 5.98 19.74 6.70
C TYR A 30 6.34 20.50 7.99
N VAL A 31 6.26 19.81 9.10
CA VAL A 31 6.73 20.31 10.40
C VAL A 31 7.87 19.41 10.86
N PRO A 32 9.07 19.98 11.17
CA PRO A 32 10.18 19.19 11.68
C PRO A 32 9.81 18.54 13.03
N PHE A 33 10.20 17.28 13.22
CA PHE A 33 10.01 16.57 14.49
C PHE A 33 10.70 17.25 15.68
N THR A 34 11.73 18.06 15.41
CA THR A 34 12.51 18.81 16.40
C THR A 34 11.74 20.00 16.97
N GLU A 35 10.75 20.54 16.25
CA GLU A 35 9.95 21.69 16.66
C GLU A 35 8.68 21.26 17.38
N ASP A 36 7.86 20.43 16.75
CA ASP A 36 6.60 19.92 17.30
C ASP A 36 6.34 18.49 16.81
N PRO A 37 6.69 17.45 17.61
CA PRO A 37 6.45 16.07 17.24
C PRO A 37 4.96 15.73 16.99
N GLY A 38 4.06 16.35 17.75
CA GLY A 38 2.62 16.12 17.61
C GLY A 38 2.08 16.60 16.27
N ARG A 39 2.42 17.82 15.88
CA ARG A 39 2.05 18.38 14.57
C ARG A 39 2.74 17.63 13.43
N ALA A 40 4.02 17.28 13.59
CA ALA A 40 4.74 16.51 12.60
C ALA A 40 4.02 15.18 12.28
N LEU A 41 3.57 14.44 13.30
CA LEU A 41 2.79 13.23 13.12
C LEU A 41 1.47 13.49 12.39
N LEU A 42 0.73 14.54 12.74
CA LEU A 42 -0.54 14.86 12.08
C LEU A 42 -0.36 15.14 10.57
N HIS A 43 0.72 15.82 10.17
CA HIS A 43 1.03 16.07 8.74
C HIS A 43 1.41 14.80 7.98
N LEU A 44 1.90 13.77 8.68
CA LEU A 44 2.24 12.48 8.06
C LEU A 44 1.05 11.52 7.93
N VAL A 45 -0.04 11.72 8.66
CA VAL A 45 -1.19 10.80 8.64
C VAL A 45 -1.78 10.65 7.24
N LEU A 46 -2.09 11.73 6.55
CA LEU A 46 -2.70 11.67 5.20
C LEU A 46 -1.77 11.04 4.16
N PRO A 47 -0.50 11.47 4.01
CA PRO A 47 0.44 10.83 3.08
C PRO A 47 0.61 9.34 3.35
N VAL A 48 0.85 8.96 4.61
CA VAL A 48 1.02 7.56 4.99
C VAL A 48 -0.25 6.75 4.75
N ALA A 49 -1.42 7.28 5.10
CA ALA A 49 -2.70 6.61 4.86
C ALA A 49 -2.95 6.41 3.36
N THR A 50 -2.65 7.39 2.52
CA THR A 50 -2.80 7.31 1.07
C THR A 50 -1.93 6.20 0.48
N ILE A 51 -0.64 6.18 0.79
CA ILE A 51 0.29 5.15 0.31
C ILE A 51 -0.12 3.77 0.84
N SER A 52 -0.45 3.68 2.13
CA SER A 52 -0.85 2.41 2.77
C SER A 52 -2.12 1.85 2.13
N LEU A 53 -3.10 2.67 1.82
CA LEU A 53 -4.35 2.25 1.18
C LEU A 53 -4.09 1.62 -0.19
N ILE A 54 -3.24 2.25 -0.99
CA ILE A 54 -2.86 1.77 -2.32
C ILE A 54 -2.13 0.43 -2.22
N LEU A 55 -1.13 0.34 -1.33
CA LEU A 55 -0.36 -0.89 -1.11
C LEU A 55 -1.24 -2.03 -0.60
N VAL A 56 -2.08 -1.78 0.39
CA VAL A 56 -3.01 -2.79 0.93
C VAL A 56 -3.97 -3.27 -0.15
N ALA A 57 -4.50 -2.36 -0.98
CA ALA A 57 -5.38 -2.73 -2.08
C ALA A 57 -4.65 -3.57 -3.14
N HIS A 58 -3.38 -3.24 -3.45
CA HIS A 58 -2.56 -3.98 -4.41
C HIS A 58 -2.22 -5.38 -3.87
N VAL A 59 -1.62 -5.46 -2.70
CA VAL A 59 -1.21 -6.72 -2.07
C VAL A 59 -2.40 -7.64 -1.81
N SER A 60 -3.55 -7.09 -1.35
CA SER A 60 -4.76 -7.89 -1.12
C SER A 60 -5.28 -8.55 -2.39
N ARG A 61 -5.26 -7.85 -3.53
CA ARG A 61 -5.66 -8.43 -4.83
C ARG A 61 -4.71 -9.55 -5.25
N MET A 62 -3.40 -9.33 -5.08
CA MET A 62 -2.39 -10.34 -5.40
C MET A 62 -2.54 -11.59 -4.56
N VAL A 63 -2.58 -11.44 -3.23
CA VAL A 63 -2.77 -12.58 -2.31
C VAL A 63 -4.04 -13.35 -2.65
N ARG A 64 -5.12 -12.64 -2.96
CA ARG A 64 -6.37 -13.29 -3.36
C ARG A 64 -6.22 -14.11 -4.63
N SER A 65 -5.56 -13.58 -5.66
CA SER A 65 -5.30 -14.31 -6.91
C SER A 65 -4.48 -15.56 -6.64
N GLU A 66 -3.33 -15.41 -5.95
CA GLU A 66 -2.44 -16.52 -5.63
C GLU A 66 -3.12 -17.62 -4.80
N VAL A 67 -3.99 -17.23 -3.85
CA VAL A 67 -4.76 -18.20 -3.06
C VAL A 67 -5.77 -18.94 -3.92
N ILE A 68 -6.46 -18.24 -4.83
CA ILE A 68 -7.41 -18.88 -5.76
C ILE A 68 -6.67 -19.87 -6.65
N ASP A 69 -5.54 -19.49 -7.22
CA ASP A 69 -4.73 -20.35 -8.08
C ASP A 69 -4.21 -21.57 -7.31
N ALA A 70 -3.71 -21.37 -6.08
CA ALA A 70 -3.29 -22.44 -5.21
C ALA A 70 -4.41 -23.45 -4.89
N LEU A 71 -5.66 -22.97 -4.72
CA LEU A 71 -6.82 -23.83 -4.45
C LEU A 71 -7.21 -24.76 -5.61
N HIS A 72 -6.80 -24.43 -6.83
CA HIS A 72 -7.06 -25.22 -8.03
C HIS A 72 -5.96 -26.24 -8.33
N THR A 73 -4.89 -26.28 -7.54
CA THR A 73 -3.77 -27.19 -7.73
C THR A 73 -4.09 -28.64 -7.31
N ASP A 74 -3.40 -29.61 -7.93
CA ASP A 74 -3.62 -31.03 -7.68
C ASP A 74 -3.29 -31.44 -6.23
N TYR A 75 -2.30 -30.82 -5.59
CA TYR A 75 -1.98 -31.14 -4.19
C TYR A 75 -3.09 -30.72 -3.22
N VAL A 76 -3.79 -29.61 -3.48
CA VAL A 76 -4.97 -29.21 -2.70
C VAL A 76 -6.11 -30.17 -2.94
N ARG A 77 -6.33 -30.58 -4.19
CA ARG A 77 -7.32 -31.59 -4.55
C ARG A 77 -7.05 -32.92 -3.83
N ALA A 78 -5.80 -33.37 -3.83
CA ALA A 78 -5.39 -34.56 -3.11
C ALA A 78 -5.62 -34.48 -1.59
N ALA A 79 -5.36 -33.31 -0.98
CA ALA A 79 -5.63 -33.08 0.44
C ALA A 79 -7.12 -33.18 0.77
N ARG A 80 -7.99 -32.64 -0.09
CA ARG A 80 -9.46 -32.78 0.05
C ARG A 80 -9.92 -34.24 -0.09
N LEU A 81 -9.37 -34.98 -1.04
CA LEU A 81 -9.67 -36.41 -1.23
C LEU A 81 -9.26 -37.27 -0.02
N LYS A 82 -8.23 -36.85 0.73
CA LYS A 82 -7.85 -37.47 2.02
C LYS A 82 -8.76 -37.11 3.19
N GLY A 83 -9.85 -36.38 2.95
CA GLY A 83 -10.82 -36.01 4.00
C GLY A 83 -10.34 -34.90 4.95
N MET A 84 -9.34 -34.13 4.57
CA MET A 84 -8.84 -33.02 5.42
C MET A 84 -9.88 -31.89 5.52
N PRO A 85 -10.12 -31.34 6.72
CA PRO A 85 -11.05 -30.23 6.89
C PRO A 85 -10.60 -29.01 6.11
N GLU A 86 -11.55 -28.31 5.49
CA GLU A 86 -11.27 -27.18 4.56
C GLU A 86 -10.42 -26.07 5.19
N ARG A 87 -10.56 -25.84 6.50
CA ARG A 87 -9.71 -24.86 7.24
C ARG A 87 -8.23 -25.26 7.23
N VAL A 88 -7.94 -26.55 7.31
CA VAL A 88 -6.55 -27.08 7.28
C VAL A 88 -6.02 -27.00 5.85
N VAL A 89 -6.83 -27.37 4.86
CA VAL A 89 -6.49 -27.26 3.44
C VAL A 89 -6.13 -25.81 3.11
N LEU A 90 -6.98 -24.86 3.49
CA LEU A 90 -6.77 -23.44 3.21
C LEU A 90 -5.49 -22.92 3.90
N ARG A 91 -5.36 -23.11 5.22
CA ARG A 91 -4.25 -22.50 5.98
C ARG A 91 -2.91 -23.16 5.73
N ARG A 92 -2.88 -24.50 5.67
CA ARG A 92 -1.62 -25.25 5.64
C ARG A 92 -1.13 -25.58 4.23
N HIS A 93 -2.04 -25.70 3.27
CA HIS A 93 -1.71 -26.05 1.90
C HIS A 93 -1.83 -24.86 0.95
N ALA A 94 -3.00 -24.21 0.86
CA ALA A 94 -3.20 -23.14 -0.09
C ALA A 94 -2.46 -21.85 0.31
N LEU A 95 -2.75 -21.29 1.49
CA LEU A 95 -2.21 -20.00 1.93
C LEU A 95 -0.68 -20.00 2.04
N ARG A 96 -0.10 -21.07 2.60
CA ARG A 96 1.35 -21.15 2.77
C ARG A 96 2.09 -21.07 1.43
N ASN A 97 1.58 -21.75 0.40
CA ASN A 97 2.19 -21.74 -0.91
C ASN A 97 1.90 -20.45 -1.70
N ALA A 98 0.70 -19.89 -1.54
CA ALA A 98 0.32 -18.62 -2.13
C ALA A 98 1.14 -17.42 -1.58
N LEU A 99 1.64 -17.50 -0.36
CA LEU A 99 2.48 -16.45 0.22
C LEU A 99 3.90 -16.38 -0.36
N LEU A 100 4.42 -17.46 -0.94
CA LEU A 100 5.77 -17.45 -1.53
C LEU A 100 5.92 -16.41 -2.65
N PRO A 101 5.10 -16.42 -3.72
CA PRO A 101 5.14 -15.37 -4.74
C PRO A 101 4.77 -13.99 -4.18
N THR A 102 3.85 -13.94 -3.21
CA THR A 102 3.45 -12.68 -2.57
C THR A 102 4.63 -11.97 -1.89
N ILE A 103 5.52 -12.70 -1.20
CA ILE A 103 6.71 -12.10 -0.55
C ILE A 103 7.61 -11.43 -1.59
N THR A 104 7.81 -12.05 -2.76
CA THR A 104 8.61 -11.49 -3.84
C THR A 104 8.00 -10.18 -4.36
N ILE A 105 6.69 -10.14 -4.52
CA ILE A 105 5.97 -8.95 -5.00
C ILE A 105 6.02 -7.84 -3.96
N VAL A 106 5.79 -8.15 -2.69
CA VAL A 106 5.94 -7.16 -1.60
C VAL A 106 7.36 -6.57 -1.56
N ALA A 107 8.39 -7.37 -1.82
CA ALA A 107 9.76 -6.89 -1.90
C ALA A 107 9.96 -5.93 -3.10
N LEU A 108 9.33 -6.20 -4.24
CA LEU A 108 9.32 -5.30 -5.40
C LEU A 108 8.50 -4.04 -5.14
N ASP A 109 7.38 -4.14 -4.42
CA ASP A 109 6.55 -2.99 -4.02
C ASP A 109 7.31 -2.01 -3.12
N VAL A 110 8.23 -2.49 -2.27
CA VAL A 110 9.14 -1.61 -1.50
C VAL A 110 9.99 -0.77 -2.44
N GLY A 111 10.56 -1.35 -3.50
CA GLY A 111 11.29 -0.62 -4.53
C GLY A 111 10.40 0.39 -5.29
N TYR A 112 9.18 -0.01 -5.62
CA TYR A 112 8.19 0.87 -6.24
C TYR A 112 7.83 2.06 -5.35
N VAL A 113 7.60 1.84 -4.05
CA VAL A 113 7.31 2.91 -3.08
C VAL A 113 8.47 3.91 -3.00
N LEU A 114 9.71 3.43 -2.99
CA LEU A 114 10.88 4.32 -3.00
C LEU A 114 10.95 5.21 -4.26
N GLY A 115 10.49 4.70 -5.41
CA GLY A 115 10.42 5.46 -6.67
C GLY A 115 9.13 6.28 -6.83
N GLY A 116 7.99 5.74 -6.38
CA GLY A 116 6.65 6.34 -6.56
C GLY A 116 6.25 7.36 -5.51
N ILE A 117 6.98 7.45 -4.41
CA ILE A 117 6.71 8.40 -3.32
C ILE A 117 6.82 9.87 -3.77
N ILE A 118 7.49 10.12 -4.90
CA ILE A 118 7.70 11.46 -5.49
C ILE A 118 6.39 12.21 -5.68
N VAL A 119 5.36 11.54 -6.22
CA VAL A 119 4.05 12.16 -6.48
C VAL A 119 3.37 12.56 -5.17
N VAL A 120 3.48 11.72 -4.15
CA VAL A 120 2.93 11.98 -2.83
C VAL A 120 3.69 13.11 -2.14
N GLU A 121 5.02 13.12 -2.21
CA GLU A 121 5.85 14.21 -1.67
C GLU A 121 5.49 15.57 -2.28
N GLU A 122 5.22 15.61 -3.59
CA GLU A 122 4.85 16.83 -4.29
C GLU A 122 3.44 17.31 -3.89
N ILE A 123 2.45 16.40 -3.85
CA ILE A 123 1.06 16.74 -3.49
C ILE A 123 0.97 17.23 -2.04
N PHE A 124 1.65 16.57 -1.12
CA PHE A 124 1.64 16.94 0.30
C PHE A 124 2.70 17.96 0.70
N ALA A 125 3.49 18.45 -0.26
CA ALA A 125 4.59 19.42 -0.06
C ALA A 125 5.59 18.97 1.02
N ILE A 126 5.95 17.68 1.03
CA ILE A 126 6.92 17.11 1.95
C ILE A 126 8.32 17.22 1.32
N PRO A 127 9.34 17.76 2.03
CA PRO A 127 10.73 17.78 1.54
C PRO A 127 11.36 16.39 1.65
N GLY A 128 11.14 15.56 0.62
CA GLY A 128 11.66 14.20 0.56
C GLY A 128 12.73 13.99 -0.50
N ILE A 129 13.17 12.73 -0.65
CA ILE A 129 14.21 12.32 -1.61
C ILE A 129 13.74 12.54 -3.05
N GLY A 130 12.46 12.27 -3.33
CA GLY A 130 11.91 12.42 -4.66
C GLY A 130 11.89 13.86 -5.14
N ARG A 131 11.48 14.79 -4.29
CA ARG A 131 11.50 16.21 -4.59
C ARG A 131 12.93 16.73 -4.79
N THR A 132 13.89 16.25 -4.00
CA THR A 132 15.30 16.59 -4.15
C THR A 132 15.84 16.11 -5.49
N LEU A 133 15.46 14.92 -5.95
CA LEU A 133 15.82 14.39 -7.26
C LEU A 133 15.26 15.23 -8.40
N ILE A 134 14.00 15.67 -8.32
CA ILE A 134 13.40 16.54 -9.35
C ILE A 134 14.19 17.84 -9.47
N VAL A 135 14.50 18.48 -8.36
CA VAL A 135 15.26 19.73 -8.33
C VAL A 135 16.68 19.53 -8.90
N ALA A 136 17.31 18.40 -8.59
CA ALA A 136 18.67 18.08 -9.08
C ALA A 136 18.71 17.81 -10.59
N VAL A 137 17.62 17.33 -11.19
CA VAL A 137 17.54 17.08 -12.64
C VAL A 137 17.19 18.35 -13.42
N GLN A 138 16.53 19.32 -12.78
CA GLN A 138 16.14 20.60 -13.42
C GLN A 138 17.25 21.67 -13.41
N ASN A 139 18.30 21.46 -12.63
CA ASN A 139 19.50 22.32 -12.57
C ASN A 139 20.68 21.66 -13.27
#